data_88b6a745fc68f5440f856f45208dcd78
#
_entry.id   88b6a745fc68f5440f856f45208dcd78
#
_cell.length_a   1.000
_cell.length_b   1.000
_cell.length_c   1.000
_cell.angle_alpha   90.00
_cell.angle_beta   90.00
_cell.angle_gamma   90.00
#
_symmetry.space_group_name_H-M   'P 1'
#
loop_
_entity.id
_entity.type
_entity.pdbx_description
1 polymer ?
#
loop_
_entity_poly.entity_id
_entity_poly.type
_entity_poly.pdbx_seq_one_letter_code
_entity_poly.pdbx_strand_id
1 'polypeptide(L)'
;MPTLLVFHEVDDVEHWLASPKREELFGPMGMTARTFRDMQGSNRVGLIVEVPDISVWEQALQSAEAADAMKYDGVRPETIIGLVEG
;
A
#
# COMPACT_ATOMS: atom_id res chain seq x y z
N MET A 1 -10.56 -3.20 -14.63
CA MET A 1 -9.60 -2.54 -13.73
C MET A 1 -8.84 -3.61 -12.99
N PRO A 2 -7.50 -3.62 -13.07
CA PRO A 2 -6.72 -4.63 -12.36
C PRO A 2 -6.89 -4.53 -10.84
N THR A 3 -6.84 -5.68 -10.20
CA THR A 3 -6.87 -5.80 -8.74
C THR A 3 -5.53 -6.37 -8.28
N LEU A 4 -4.90 -5.70 -7.34
CA LEU A 4 -3.62 -6.09 -6.80
C LEU A 4 -3.76 -6.57 -5.35
N LEU A 5 -2.98 -7.58 -5.00
CA LEU A 5 -2.84 -8.03 -3.62
C LEU A 5 -1.42 -7.72 -3.20
N VAL A 6 -1.26 -6.87 -2.19
CA VAL A 6 0.05 -6.38 -1.76
C VAL A 6 0.28 -6.73 -0.31
N PHE A 7 1.44 -7.32 -0.02
CA PHE A 7 1.88 -7.61 1.35
C PHE A 7 3.13 -6.84 1.67
N HIS A 8 3.27 -6.41 2.92
CA HIS A 8 4.52 -5.83 3.41
C HIS A 8 4.54 -5.82 4.94
N GLU A 9 5.65 -5.37 5.50
CA GLU A 9 5.79 -5.19 6.94
C GLU A 9 5.88 -3.70 7.26
N VAL A 10 5.39 -3.34 8.44
CA VAL A 10 5.43 -1.96 8.94
C VAL A 10 6.00 -1.94 10.35
N ASP A 11 6.47 -0.78 10.79
CA ASP A 11 7.02 -0.63 12.14
C ASP A 11 5.92 -0.61 13.20
N ASP A 12 4.76 0.01 12.87
CA ASP A 12 3.64 0.15 13.80
C ASP A 12 2.33 -0.01 13.01
N VAL A 13 1.64 -1.11 13.23
CA VAL A 13 0.42 -1.44 12.50
C VAL A 13 -0.69 -0.43 12.75
N GLU A 14 -0.89 -0.01 14.00
CA GLU A 14 -1.95 0.94 14.33
C GLU A 14 -1.70 2.30 13.67
N HIS A 15 -0.45 2.77 13.67
CA HIS A 15 -0.09 4.00 12.99
C HIS A 15 -0.35 3.91 11.50
N TRP A 16 0.03 2.79 10.88
CA TRP A 16 -0.18 2.55 9.45
C TRP A 16 -1.67 2.54 9.09
N LEU A 17 -2.50 1.87 9.91
CA LEU A 17 -3.94 1.82 9.67
C LEU A 17 -4.60 3.19 9.80
N ALA A 18 -4.13 4.01 10.72
CA ALA A 18 -4.71 5.33 10.99
C ALA A 18 -4.20 6.42 10.04
N SER A 19 -3.13 6.14 9.28
CA SER A 19 -2.50 7.16 8.43
C SER A 19 -3.40 7.60 7.28
N PRO A 20 -3.51 8.91 7.00
CA PRO A 20 -4.24 9.41 5.83
C PRO A 20 -3.42 9.38 4.54
N LYS A 21 -2.12 9.08 4.63
CA LYS A 21 -1.19 9.23 3.49
C LYS A 21 -1.57 8.36 2.30
N ARG A 22 -2.07 7.15 2.56
CA ARG A 22 -2.48 6.23 1.49
C ARG A 22 -3.59 6.81 0.64
N GLU A 23 -4.64 7.34 1.28
CA GLU A 23 -5.75 7.94 0.56
C GLU A 23 -5.33 9.23 -0.16
N GLU A 24 -4.48 10.01 0.47
CA GLU A 24 -3.95 11.24 -0.15
C GLU A 24 -3.16 10.93 -1.41
N LEU A 25 -2.42 9.82 -1.43
CA LEU A 25 -1.66 9.41 -2.60
C LEU A 25 -2.54 8.73 -3.66
N PHE A 26 -3.38 7.77 -3.23
CA PHE A 26 -4.13 6.92 -4.15
C PHE A 26 -5.37 7.61 -4.72
N GLY A 27 -6.05 8.44 -3.93
CA GLY A 27 -7.29 9.08 -4.35
C GLY A 27 -7.17 9.83 -5.68
N PRO A 28 -6.21 10.77 -5.80
CA PRO A 28 -6.05 11.53 -7.05
C PRO A 28 -5.68 10.66 -8.26
N MET A 29 -5.12 9.46 -8.02
CA MET A 29 -4.74 8.54 -9.09
C MET A 29 -5.87 7.58 -9.48
N GLY A 30 -7.03 7.70 -8.85
CA GLY A 30 -8.17 6.83 -9.12
C GLY A 30 -8.02 5.42 -8.54
N MET A 31 -7.18 5.26 -7.53
CA MET A 31 -6.97 3.97 -6.87
C MET A 31 -7.73 3.90 -5.55
N THR A 32 -8.20 2.70 -5.22
CA THR A 32 -8.83 2.41 -3.93
C THR A 32 -8.10 1.27 -3.26
N ALA A 33 -8.04 1.29 -1.93
CA ALA A 33 -7.34 0.26 -1.18
C ALA A 33 -8.17 -0.19 0.02
N ARG A 34 -8.17 -1.50 0.26
CA ARG A 34 -8.69 -2.11 1.49
C ARG A 34 -7.51 -2.65 2.26
N THR A 35 -7.48 -2.38 3.56
CA THR A 35 -6.34 -2.72 4.42
C THR A 35 -6.66 -3.92 5.30
N PHE A 36 -5.63 -4.73 5.52
CA PHE A 36 -5.73 -5.94 6.32
C PHE A 36 -4.54 -6.02 7.26
N ARG A 37 -4.77 -6.55 8.46
CA ARG A 37 -3.72 -6.77 9.45
C ARG A 37 -3.59 -8.26 9.73
N ASP A 38 -2.42 -8.68 10.23
CA ASP A 38 -2.21 -10.06 10.62
C ASP A 38 -3.10 -10.42 11.81
N MET A 39 -3.89 -11.47 11.69
CA MET A 39 -4.75 -11.96 12.77
C MET A 39 -3.96 -12.32 14.02
N GLN A 40 -2.68 -12.67 13.87
CA GLN A 40 -1.82 -13.07 14.97
C GLN A 40 -1.02 -11.90 15.56
N GLY A 41 -1.26 -10.69 15.06
CA GLY A 41 -0.68 -9.49 15.65
C GLY A 41 0.76 -9.20 15.28
N SER A 42 1.28 -9.78 14.19
CA SER A 42 2.62 -9.46 13.71
C SER A 42 2.62 -8.09 13.00
N ASN A 43 3.80 -7.66 12.56
CA ASN A 43 3.98 -6.43 11.80
C ASN A 43 3.62 -6.60 10.31
N ARG A 44 3.17 -7.78 9.91
CA ARG A 44 2.77 -8.05 8.53
C ARG A 44 1.38 -7.48 8.27
N VAL A 45 1.22 -6.79 7.14
CA VAL A 45 -0.04 -6.20 6.73
C VAL A 45 -0.28 -6.48 5.26
N GLY A 46 -1.51 -6.25 4.81
CA GLY A 46 -1.86 -6.45 3.42
C GLY A 46 -2.81 -5.39 2.90
N LEU A 47 -2.84 -5.28 1.58
CA LEU A 47 -3.73 -4.38 0.86
C LEU A 47 -4.35 -5.12 -0.31
N ILE A 48 -5.64 -4.87 -0.55
CA ILE A 48 -6.23 -5.14 -1.85
C ILE A 48 -6.42 -3.79 -2.51
N VAL A 49 -5.77 -3.57 -3.66
CA VAL A 49 -5.76 -2.29 -4.34
C VAL A 49 -6.40 -2.45 -5.73
N GLU A 50 -7.38 -1.61 -6.04
CA GLU A 50 -7.93 -1.54 -7.38
C GLU A 50 -7.31 -0.34 -8.08
N VAL A 51 -6.75 -0.58 -9.26
CA VAL A 51 -6.02 0.45 -10.02
C VAL A 51 -6.62 0.58 -11.42
N PRO A 52 -6.56 1.79 -12.02
CA PRO A 52 -7.01 1.96 -13.41
C PRO A 52 -6.16 1.15 -14.40
N ASP A 53 -4.85 1.04 -14.11
CA ASP A 53 -3.90 0.36 -14.97
C ASP A 53 -2.69 -0.01 -14.13
N ILE A 54 -2.03 -1.13 -14.45
CA ILE A 54 -0.82 -1.57 -13.72
C ILE A 54 0.29 -0.52 -13.80
N SER A 55 0.41 0.17 -14.93
CA SER A 55 1.43 1.22 -15.09
C SER A 55 1.23 2.37 -14.10
N VAL A 56 -0.01 2.69 -13.74
CA VAL A 56 -0.32 3.71 -12.74
C VAL A 56 0.23 3.29 -11.37
N TRP A 57 0.06 2.02 -11.02
CA TRP A 57 0.61 1.47 -9.78
C TRP A 57 2.14 1.56 -9.75
N GLU A 58 2.78 1.14 -10.84
CA GLU A 58 4.24 1.17 -10.93
C GLU A 58 4.78 2.59 -10.82
N GLN A 59 4.15 3.54 -11.50
CA GLN A 59 4.51 4.96 -11.41
C GLN A 59 4.31 5.51 -10.00
N ALA A 60 3.21 5.12 -9.34
CA ALA A 60 2.92 5.56 -7.98
C ALA A 60 4.02 5.10 -7.02
N LEU A 61 4.45 3.84 -7.13
CA LEU A 61 5.51 3.30 -6.26
C LEU A 61 6.85 4.01 -6.43
N GLN A 62 7.11 4.57 -7.62
CA GLN A 62 8.37 5.25 -7.92
C GLN A 62 8.32 6.75 -7.64
N SER A 63 7.15 7.28 -7.25
CA SER A 63 7.00 8.71 -7.03
C SER A 63 7.63 9.15 -5.70
N ALA A 64 8.02 10.41 -5.62
CA ALA A 64 8.52 11.01 -4.38
C ALA A 64 7.44 11.02 -3.31
N GLU A 65 6.18 11.23 -3.70
CA GLU A 65 5.05 11.22 -2.80
C GLU A 65 4.86 9.85 -2.13
N ALA A 66 5.07 8.77 -2.91
CA ALA A 66 4.99 7.42 -2.37
C ALA A 66 6.14 7.16 -1.39
N ALA A 67 7.34 7.61 -1.72
CA ALA A 67 8.49 7.46 -0.82
C ALA A 67 8.24 8.17 0.52
N ASP A 68 7.71 9.40 0.46
CA ASP A 68 7.38 10.16 1.67
C ASP A 68 6.26 9.48 2.48
N ALA A 69 5.22 8.98 1.80
CA ALA A 69 4.12 8.28 2.46
C ALA A 69 4.60 7.01 3.15
N MET A 70 5.44 6.22 2.47
CA MET A 70 5.97 4.99 3.06
C MET A 70 6.85 5.28 4.27
N LYS A 71 7.66 6.34 4.21
CA LYS A 71 8.50 6.74 5.33
C LYS A 71 7.65 7.18 6.52
N TYR A 72 6.62 7.98 6.28
CA TYR A 72 5.70 8.41 7.33
C TYR A 72 5.00 7.22 7.97
N ASP A 73 4.55 6.26 7.16
CA ASP A 73 3.77 5.12 7.61
C ASP A 73 4.62 4.01 8.22
N GLY A 74 5.94 4.10 8.12
CA GLY A 74 6.84 3.06 8.63
C GLY A 74 6.84 1.80 7.79
N VAL A 75 6.54 1.91 6.51
CA VAL A 75 6.57 0.77 5.58
C VAL A 75 8.02 0.38 5.31
N ARG A 76 8.30 -0.92 5.36
CA ARG A 76 9.62 -1.48 5.03
C ARG A 76 9.63 -1.86 3.55
N PRO A 77 10.22 -1.02 2.68
CA PRO A 77 10.07 -1.21 1.22
C PRO A 77 10.60 -2.55 0.71
N GLU A 78 11.64 -3.08 1.34
CA GLU A 78 12.26 -4.36 0.95
C GLU A 78 11.35 -5.55 1.21
N THR A 79 10.26 -5.37 1.96
CA THR A 79 9.31 -6.44 2.26
C THR A 79 8.09 -6.45 1.35
N ILE A 80 7.97 -5.48 0.44
CA ILE A 80 6.79 -5.36 -0.42
C ILE A 80 6.74 -6.51 -1.42
N ILE A 81 5.60 -7.21 -1.41
CA ILE A 81 5.31 -8.28 -2.38
C ILE A 81 3.99 -7.90 -3.05
N GLY A 82 4.01 -7.76 -4.37
CA GLY A 82 2.82 -7.42 -5.13
C GLY A 82 2.43 -8.56 -6.05
N LEU A 83 1.13 -8.90 -6.03
CA LEU A 83 0.54 -9.91 -6.92
C LEU A 83 -0.61 -9.24 -7.66
N VAL A 84 -0.76 -9.56 -8.94
CA VAL A 84 -1.88 -9.09 -9.72
C VAL A 84 -2.87 -10.24 -9.91
N GLU A 85 -4.16 -9.94 -9.83
CA GLU A 85 -5.20 -10.93 -10.06
C GLU A 85 -5.11 -11.48 -11.49
N GLY A 86 -5.02 -12.80 -11.58
CA GLY A 86 -4.89 -13.48 -12.85
C GLY A 86 -6.20 -13.97 -13.44
#